data_be6758ae727189a1460eed098350aa57
#
_entry.id   be6758ae727189a1460eed098350aa57
#
_cell.length_a   1.000
_cell.length_b   1.000
_cell.length_c   1.000
_cell.angle_alpha   90.00
_cell.angle_beta   90.00
_cell.angle_gamma   90.00
#
_symmetry.space_group_name_H-M   'P 1'
#
loop_
_entity.id
_entity.type
_entity.pdbx_description
1 polymer ?
#
loop_
_entity_poly.entity_id
_entity_poly.type
_entity_poly.pdbx_seq_one_letter_code
_entity_poly.pdbx_strand_id
1 'polypeptide(L)'
;KIQIIGRVQHIKKGKLKNMLNKQEELILDGCHSEVSSKNLAKYLRQLRVSNKIGIFGILKSRKKEASKILKNFKGILKKIVTVKIPNEPNAMNSFDLRRMALRHNFEAVESDNIKDALKKISTKEKKIIVIFGSLYLVGNALSMN
;
A
#
# COMPACT_ATOMS: atom_id res chain seq x y z
N LYS A 1 -12.30 -11.18 17.52
CA LYS A 1 -12.48 -10.15 16.51
C LYS A 1 -12.29 -10.75 15.12
N ILE A 2 -13.31 -10.64 14.29
CA ILE A 2 -13.28 -11.19 12.94
C ILE A 2 -12.45 -10.26 12.04
N GLN A 3 -11.48 -10.84 11.32
CA GLN A 3 -10.69 -10.11 10.35
C GLN A 3 -11.20 -10.46 8.95
N ILE A 4 -11.58 -9.43 8.19
CA ILE A 4 -12.05 -9.59 6.82
C ILE A 4 -10.84 -9.56 5.88
N ILE A 5 -10.70 -10.60 5.05
CA ILE A 5 -9.58 -10.70 4.09
C ILE A 5 -9.59 -9.48 3.16
N GLY A 6 -8.44 -8.84 3.03
CA GLY A 6 -8.28 -7.69 2.15
C GLY A 6 -8.86 -6.38 2.65
N ARG A 7 -9.32 -6.33 3.91
CA ARG A 7 -9.80 -5.08 4.54
C ARG A 7 -9.09 -4.87 5.87
N VAL A 8 -8.18 -3.90 5.90
CA VAL A 8 -7.37 -3.60 7.08
C VAL A 8 -6.84 -4.90 7.71
N GLN A 9 -6.30 -5.76 6.86
CA GLN A 9 -5.83 -7.07 7.29
C GLN A 9 -4.40 -6.96 7.82
N HIS A 10 -4.21 -7.20 9.10
CA HIS A 10 -2.88 -7.21 9.71
C HIS A 10 -2.19 -8.55 9.42
N ILE A 11 -0.98 -8.48 8.89
CA ILE A 11 -0.18 -9.68 8.60
C ILE A 11 0.81 -9.88 9.75
N LYS A 12 0.57 -10.92 10.55
CA LYS A 12 1.36 -11.19 11.76
C LYS A 12 2.50 -12.16 11.55
N LYS A 13 2.46 -12.96 10.48
CA LYS A 13 3.45 -13.99 10.21
C LYS A 13 3.50 -14.30 8.71
N GLY A 14 4.52 -15.03 8.27
CA GLY A 14 4.68 -15.48 6.89
C GLY A 14 5.91 -14.86 6.25
N LYS A 15 6.15 -15.23 4.98
CA LYS A 15 7.37 -14.84 4.26
C LYS A 15 7.55 -13.33 4.13
N LEU A 16 6.49 -12.60 3.82
CA LEU A 16 6.59 -11.14 3.71
C LEU A 16 6.86 -10.50 5.07
N LYS A 17 6.15 -10.95 6.10
CA LYS A 17 6.35 -10.43 7.45
C LYS A 17 7.78 -10.74 7.94
N ASN A 18 8.33 -11.88 7.57
CA ASN A 18 9.69 -12.26 7.95
C ASN A 18 10.77 -11.39 7.29
N MET A 19 10.43 -10.68 6.21
CA MET A 19 11.35 -9.71 5.59
C MET A 19 11.47 -8.42 6.40
N LEU A 20 10.59 -8.23 7.35
CA LEU A 20 10.49 -6.99 8.13
C LEU A 20 11.04 -7.18 9.54
N ASN A 21 11.39 -6.08 10.19
CA ASN A 21 11.78 -6.08 11.59
C ASN A 21 10.54 -6.16 12.48
N LYS A 22 10.73 -6.57 13.75
CA LYS A 22 9.63 -6.73 14.70
C LYS A 22 8.80 -5.48 14.89
N GLN A 23 9.43 -4.31 14.74
CA GLN A 23 8.77 -3.02 14.95
C GLN A 23 8.02 -2.53 13.71
N GLU A 24 8.10 -3.26 12.62
CA GLU A 24 7.43 -2.92 11.37
C GLU A 24 6.14 -3.73 11.25
N GLU A 25 5.02 -3.04 11.20
CA GLU A 25 3.71 -3.68 11.01
C GLU A 25 3.34 -3.68 9.54
N LEU A 26 2.68 -4.73 9.09
CA LEU A 26 2.23 -4.87 7.71
C LEU A 26 0.72 -5.00 7.66
N ILE A 27 0.08 -4.12 6.89
CA ILE A 27 -1.36 -4.10 6.71
C ILE A 27 -1.68 -4.22 5.22
N LEU A 28 -2.69 -5.00 4.89
CA LEU A 28 -3.20 -5.12 3.52
C LEU A 28 -4.61 -4.56 3.46
N ASP A 29 -4.90 -3.79 2.41
CA ASP A 29 -6.25 -3.28 2.16
C ASP A 29 -6.51 -3.14 0.67
N GLY A 30 -7.56 -3.78 0.20
CA GLY A 30 -7.93 -3.77 -1.22
C GLY A 30 -8.73 -2.55 -1.66
N CYS A 31 -8.67 -1.44 -0.94
CA CYS A 31 -9.40 -0.23 -1.34
C CYS A 31 -9.01 0.18 -2.76
N HIS A 32 -10.01 0.54 -3.57
CA HIS A 32 -9.80 0.90 -4.97
C HIS A 32 -10.74 2.02 -5.43
N SER A 33 -11.31 2.75 -4.48
CA SER A 33 -12.19 3.88 -4.75
C SER A 33 -11.97 4.98 -3.71
N GLU A 34 -12.49 6.16 -3.98
CA GLU A 34 -12.45 7.26 -3.02
C GLU A 34 -13.09 6.87 -1.70
N VAL A 35 -14.28 6.25 -1.77
CA VAL A 35 -15.04 5.88 -0.57
C VAL A 35 -14.31 4.83 0.26
N SER A 36 -13.86 3.74 -0.37
CA SER A 36 -13.18 2.67 0.37
C SER A 36 -11.85 3.14 0.96
N SER A 37 -11.13 4.05 0.28
CA SER A 37 -9.88 4.58 0.79
C SER A 37 -10.08 5.51 2.00
N LYS A 38 -11.23 6.17 2.12
CA LYS A 38 -11.53 6.99 3.31
C LYS A 38 -11.57 6.15 4.58
N ASN A 39 -12.10 4.94 4.49
CA ASN A 39 -12.15 4.02 5.63
C ASN A 39 -10.75 3.62 6.08
N LEU A 40 -9.90 3.27 5.13
CA LEU A 40 -8.51 2.93 5.45
C LEU A 40 -7.77 4.14 6.04
N ALA A 41 -7.93 5.31 5.45
CA ALA A 41 -7.29 6.54 5.94
C ALA A 41 -7.72 6.85 7.38
N LYS A 42 -9.01 6.74 7.67
CA LYS A 42 -9.54 6.94 9.02
C LYS A 42 -8.89 5.97 10.01
N TYR A 43 -8.79 4.71 9.63
CA TYR A 43 -8.17 3.69 10.48
C TYR A 43 -6.69 4.03 10.75
N LEU A 44 -5.94 4.38 9.71
CA LEU A 44 -4.51 4.69 9.85
C LEU A 44 -4.28 5.92 10.73
N ARG A 45 -5.17 6.92 10.65
CA ARG A 45 -5.05 8.11 11.51
C ARG A 45 -5.14 7.79 13.00
N GLN A 46 -5.87 6.74 13.35
CA GLN A 46 -6.05 6.33 14.74
C GLN A 46 -4.81 5.62 15.31
N LEU A 47 -3.92 5.17 14.44
CA LEU A 47 -2.72 4.46 14.87
C LEU A 47 -1.64 5.48 15.25
N ARG A 48 -1.03 5.28 16.42
CA ARG A 48 -0.07 6.25 16.98
C ARG A 48 1.28 6.27 16.28
N VAL A 49 1.63 5.23 15.55
CA VAL A 49 2.90 5.18 14.82
C VAL A 49 2.85 6.21 13.70
N SER A 50 3.68 7.24 13.78
CA SER A 50 3.67 8.34 12.81
C SER A 50 4.31 7.97 11.47
N ASN A 51 5.29 7.06 11.48
CA ASN A 51 5.98 6.64 10.26
C ASN A 51 5.13 5.61 9.52
N LYS A 52 4.35 6.07 8.55
CA LYS A 52 3.46 5.22 7.74
C LYS A 52 3.86 5.32 6.28
N ILE A 53 4.05 4.18 5.64
CA ILE A 53 4.49 4.11 4.24
C ILE A 53 3.52 3.22 3.47
N GLY A 54 3.14 3.65 2.26
CA GLY A 54 2.25 2.89 1.42
C GLY A 54 2.95 2.22 0.25
N ILE A 55 2.54 1.01 -0.07
CA ILE A 55 2.87 0.33 -1.31
C ILE A 55 1.58 0.33 -2.12
N PHE A 56 1.58 1.02 -3.25
CA PHE A 56 0.39 1.32 -4.02
C PHE A 56 0.43 0.74 -5.43
N GLY A 57 -0.61 0.01 -5.79
CA GLY A 57 -0.82 -0.51 -7.14
C GLY A 57 -2.31 -0.54 -7.43
N ILE A 58 -2.71 -0.21 -8.67
CA ILE A 58 -4.11 -0.10 -9.03
C ILE A 58 -4.32 -0.50 -10.50
N LEU A 59 -5.55 -0.86 -10.85
CA LEU A 59 -5.91 -1.19 -12.23
C LEU A 59 -6.12 0.08 -13.06
N LYS A 60 -5.84 -0.01 -14.36
CA LYS A 60 -6.10 1.10 -15.31
C LYS A 60 -7.56 1.53 -15.32
N SER A 61 -8.48 0.57 -15.16
CA SER A 61 -9.91 0.85 -15.09
C SER A 61 -10.29 1.75 -13.90
N ARG A 62 -9.40 1.85 -12.91
CA ARG A 62 -9.59 2.70 -11.74
C ARG A 62 -8.68 3.94 -11.75
N LYS A 63 -8.12 4.30 -12.91
CA LYS A 63 -7.20 5.43 -13.02
C LYS A 63 -7.80 6.72 -12.46
N LYS A 64 -9.06 6.99 -12.74
CA LYS A 64 -9.75 8.19 -12.22
C LYS A 64 -9.84 8.20 -10.70
N GLU A 65 -9.95 7.01 -10.09
CA GLU A 65 -10.02 6.88 -8.64
C GLU A 65 -8.65 7.05 -7.98
N ALA A 66 -7.58 6.72 -8.68
CA ALA A 66 -6.22 6.74 -8.11
C ALA A 66 -5.88 8.09 -7.48
N SER A 67 -6.15 9.19 -8.18
CA SER A 67 -5.89 10.53 -7.66
C SER A 67 -6.71 10.84 -6.42
N LYS A 68 -8.00 10.46 -6.42
CA LYS A 68 -8.91 10.66 -5.28
C LYS A 68 -8.48 9.82 -4.08
N ILE A 69 -8.03 8.59 -4.33
CA ILE A 69 -7.49 7.71 -3.30
C ILE A 69 -6.28 8.36 -2.64
N LEU A 70 -5.31 8.79 -3.44
CA LEU A 70 -4.09 9.41 -2.92
C LEU A 70 -4.36 10.63 -2.07
N LYS A 71 -5.33 11.46 -2.45
CA LYS A 71 -5.71 12.63 -1.65
C LYS A 71 -6.11 12.27 -0.23
N ASN A 72 -6.76 11.13 -0.05
CA ASN A 72 -7.23 10.70 1.27
C ASN A 72 -6.08 10.37 2.22
N PHE A 73 -4.89 10.07 1.67
CA PHE A 73 -3.72 9.70 2.49
C PHE A 73 -2.75 10.86 2.70
N LYS A 74 -3.09 12.04 2.22
CA LYS A 74 -2.27 13.24 2.43
C LYS A 74 -2.18 13.55 3.93
N GLY A 75 -0.96 13.73 4.43
CA GLY A 75 -0.73 13.94 5.87
C GLY A 75 -0.74 12.65 6.68
N ILE A 76 -0.98 11.50 6.06
CA ILE A 76 -0.98 10.20 6.74
C ILE A 76 0.23 9.38 6.31
N LEU A 77 0.37 9.13 5.01
CA LEU A 77 1.51 8.39 4.48
C LEU A 77 2.65 9.35 4.17
N LYS A 78 3.82 9.06 4.71
CA LYS A 78 5.04 9.88 4.46
C LYS A 78 5.62 9.60 3.09
N LYS A 79 5.49 8.37 2.61
CA LYS A 79 6.11 7.92 1.38
C LYS A 79 5.21 6.90 0.71
N ILE A 80 5.24 6.89 -0.61
CA ILE A 80 4.54 5.90 -1.41
C ILE A 80 5.53 5.19 -2.32
N VAL A 81 5.52 3.87 -2.30
CA VAL A 81 6.26 3.05 -3.24
C VAL A 81 5.24 2.49 -4.22
N THR A 82 5.39 2.80 -5.49
CA THR A 82 4.44 2.35 -6.51
C THR A 82 4.91 1.05 -7.14
N VAL A 83 3.96 0.14 -7.38
CA VAL A 83 4.23 -1.14 -8.01
C VAL A 83 3.18 -1.42 -9.08
N LYS A 84 3.57 -2.20 -10.08
CA LYS A 84 2.62 -2.75 -11.05
C LYS A 84 2.11 -4.07 -10.52
N ILE A 85 0.79 -4.29 -10.57
CA ILE A 85 0.21 -5.56 -10.12
C ILE A 85 0.70 -6.67 -11.07
N PRO A 86 1.37 -7.72 -10.56
CA PRO A 86 1.92 -8.78 -11.40
C PRO A 86 0.83 -9.59 -12.12
N ASN A 87 1.14 -10.05 -13.33
CA ASN A 87 0.26 -10.94 -14.09
C ASN A 87 -1.13 -10.37 -14.36
N GLU A 88 -1.26 -9.04 -14.32
CA GLU A 88 -2.52 -8.35 -14.55
C GLU A 88 -2.35 -7.39 -15.73
N PRO A 89 -2.85 -7.73 -16.93
CA PRO A 89 -2.68 -6.89 -18.12
C PRO A 89 -3.29 -5.49 -17.95
N ASN A 90 -4.30 -5.37 -17.09
CA ASN A 90 -4.99 -4.11 -16.85
C ASN A 90 -4.40 -3.31 -15.68
N ALA A 91 -3.20 -3.65 -15.24
CA ALA A 91 -2.52 -2.91 -14.16
C ALA A 91 -1.93 -1.59 -14.70
N MET A 92 -2.05 -0.52 -13.90
CA MET A 92 -1.30 0.70 -14.18
C MET A 92 0.18 0.45 -13.94
N ASN A 93 1.04 1.04 -14.79
CA ASN A 93 2.47 0.88 -14.57
C ASN A 93 2.93 1.75 -13.39
N SER A 94 4.02 1.33 -12.77
CA SER A 94 4.55 1.97 -11.57
C SER A 94 5.05 3.39 -11.84
N PHE A 95 5.54 3.66 -13.03
CA PHE A 95 6.03 4.99 -13.40
C PHE A 95 4.90 6.03 -13.39
N ASP A 96 3.78 5.71 -14.01
CA ASP A 96 2.62 6.62 -14.05
C ASP A 96 2.05 6.86 -12.66
N LEU A 97 2.01 5.81 -11.83
CA LEU A 97 1.56 5.93 -10.44
C LEU A 97 2.51 6.80 -9.62
N ARG A 98 3.81 6.63 -9.80
CA ARG A 98 4.81 7.46 -9.13
C ARG A 98 4.62 8.93 -9.49
N ARG A 99 4.47 9.22 -10.79
CA ARG A 99 4.23 10.60 -11.24
C ARG A 99 2.99 11.19 -10.60
N MET A 100 1.92 10.41 -10.50
CA MET A 100 0.68 10.85 -9.86
C MET A 100 0.92 11.16 -8.37
N ALA A 101 1.62 10.29 -7.67
CA ALA A 101 1.94 10.50 -6.26
C ALA A 101 2.78 11.78 -6.07
N LEU A 102 3.76 12.01 -6.95
CA LEU A 102 4.58 13.22 -6.90
C LEU A 102 3.72 14.48 -7.11
N ARG A 103 2.75 14.43 -8.04
CA ARG A 103 1.83 15.55 -8.26
C ARG A 103 0.98 15.87 -7.02
N HIS A 104 0.74 14.88 -6.18
CA HIS A 104 0.04 15.07 -4.90
C HIS A 104 1.00 15.38 -3.74
N ASN A 105 2.24 15.71 -4.06
CA ASN A 105 3.26 16.13 -3.10
C ASN A 105 3.67 15.03 -2.10
N PHE A 106 3.59 13.77 -2.53
CA PHE A 106 4.18 12.67 -1.77
C PHE A 106 5.64 12.47 -2.17
N GLU A 107 6.45 12.02 -1.24
CA GLU A 107 7.70 11.37 -1.56
C GLU A 107 7.30 10.03 -2.20
N ALA A 108 7.82 9.74 -3.39
CA ALA A 108 7.41 8.55 -4.12
C ALA A 108 8.55 7.94 -4.91
N VAL A 109 8.65 6.62 -4.86
CA VAL A 109 9.61 5.84 -5.66
C VAL A 109 8.89 4.66 -6.29
N GLU A 110 9.47 4.14 -7.38
CA GLU A 110 8.97 2.91 -8.02
C GLU A 110 9.65 1.69 -7.45
N SER A 111 8.98 0.55 -7.54
CA SER A 111 9.60 -0.74 -7.27
C SER A 111 9.05 -1.75 -8.26
N ASP A 112 9.82 -2.81 -8.52
CA ASP A 112 9.42 -3.84 -9.49
C ASP A 112 8.29 -4.71 -8.98
N ASN A 113 8.25 -4.93 -7.67
CA ASN A 113 7.24 -5.80 -7.05
C ASN A 113 7.18 -5.52 -5.55
N ILE A 114 6.28 -6.22 -4.87
CA ILE A 114 6.07 -6.04 -3.42
C ILE A 114 7.34 -6.37 -2.63
N LYS A 115 8.03 -7.45 -2.97
CA LYS A 115 9.25 -7.83 -2.24
C LYS A 115 10.32 -6.77 -2.32
N ASP A 116 10.55 -6.23 -3.52
CA ASP A 116 11.53 -5.15 -3.71
C ASP A 116 11.11 -3.89 -2.97
N ALA A 117 9.80 -3.59 -2.97
CA ALA A 117 9.27 -2.46 -2.23
C ALA A 117 9.54 -2.61 -0.72
N LEU A 118 9.29 -3.79 -0.16
CA LEU A 118 9.55 -4.05 1.25
C LEU A 118 11.03 -3.92 1.59
N LYS A 119 11.92 -4.42 0.71
CA LYS A 119 13.37 -4.25 0.91
C LYS A 119 13.78 -2.79 0.94
N LYS A 120 13.18 -1.95 0.08
CA LYS A 120 13.49 -0.52 0.05
C LYS A 120 13.01 0.21 1.28
N ILE A 121 11.91 -0.26 1.88
CA ILE A 121 11.25 0.41 3.00
C ILE A 121 11.80 -0.06 4.34
N SER A 122 12.11 -1.36 4.47
CA SER A 122 12.44 -1.96 5.76
C SER A 122 13.68 -1.35 6.38
N THR A 123 13.53 -0.91 7.63
CA THR A 123 14.62 -0.42 8.47
C THR A 123 14.32 -0.85 9.91
N LYS A 124 15.22 -0.51 10.82
CA LYS A 124 15.02 -0.81 12.24
C LYS A 124 14.03 0.12 12.92
N GLU A 125 13.57 1.14 12.22
CA GLU A 125 12.63 2.11 12.78
C GLU A 125 11.22 1.54 12.85
N LYS A 126 10.49 1.89 13.90
CA LYS A 126 9.09 1.53 14.04
C LYS A 126 8.28 2.19 12.94
N LYS A 127 7.47 1.40 12.23
CA LYS A 127 6.62 1.94 11.15
C LYS A 127 5.45 1.03 10.84
N ILE A 128 4.52 1.58 10.11
CA ILE A 128 3.40 0.83 9.53
C ILE A 128 3.55 0.87 8.02
N ILE A 129 3.52 -0.30 7.40
CA ILE A 129 3.55 -0.45 5.96
C ILE A 129 2.18 -0.94 5.53
N VAL A 130 1.55 -0.24 4.59
CA VAL A 130 0.24 -0.65 4.06
C VAL A 130 0.33 -0.90 2.57
N ILE A 131 -0.10 -2.08 2.15
CA ILE A 131 -0.21 -2.45 0.73
C ILE A 131 -1.67 -2.25 0.34
N PHE A 132 -1.92 -1.39 -0.64
CA PHE A 132 -3.29 -0.99 -0.97
C PHE A 132 -3.47 -0.59 -2.44
N GLY A 133 -4.72 -0.45 -2.85
CA GLY A 133 -5.10 0.04 -4.17
C GLY A 133 -5.87 -0.96 -5.01
N SER A 134 -5.78 -2.26 -4.70
CA SER A 134 -6.46 -3.28 -5.48
C SER A 134 -6.54 -4.59 -4.72
N LEU A 135 -7.66 -5.29 -4.86
CA LEU A 135 -7.80 -6.66 -4.35
C LEU A 135 -6.83 -7.61 -5.06
N TYR A 136 -6.49 -7.35 -6.34
CA TYR A 136 -5.50 -8.16 -7.06
C TYR A 136 -4.11 -8.00 -6.43
N LEU A 137 -3.75 -6.79 -6.02
CA LEU A 137 -2.47 -6.56 -5.34
C LEU A 137 -2.43 -7.25 -3.99
N VAL A 138 -3.51 -7.15 -3.23
CA VAL A 138 -3.63 -7.85 -1.94
C VAL A 138 -3.55 -9.36 -2.14
N GLY A 139 -4.23 -9.89 -3.16
CA GLY A 139 -4.16 -11.31 -3.50
C GLY A 139 -2.73 -11.76 -3.82
N ASN A 140 -2.01 -10.93 -4.58
CA ASN A 140 -0.60 -11.18 -4.89
C ASN A 140 0.24 -11.24 -3.60
N ALA A 141 0.06 -10.27 -2.71
CA ALA A 141 0.77 -10.25 -1.42
C ALA A 141 0.47 -11.51 -0.60
N LEU A 142 -0.79 -11.89 -0.51
CA LEU A 142 -1.19 -13.08 0.25
C LEU A 142 -0.62 -14.37 -0.35
N SER A 143 -0.54 -14.46 -1.67
CA SER A 143 0.02 -15.66 -2.34
C SER A 143 1.53 -15.79 -2.09
N MET A 144 2.22 -14.68 -1.86
CA MET A 144 3.66 -14.68 -1.57
C MET A 144 3.96 -14.87 -0.09
N ASN A 145 2.98 -14.64 0.75
CA ASN A 145 3.17 -14.71 2.19
C ASN A 145 3.00 -16.14 2.69
#